data_250a7c6deef40ec5c34081603cb59de5
#
_entry.id   250a7c6deef40ec5c34081603cb59de5
#
_cell.length_a   1.000
_cell.length_b   1.000
_cell.length_c   1.000
_cell.angle_alpha   90.00
_cell.angle_beta   90.00
_cell.angle_gamma   90.00
#
_symmetry.space_group_name_H-M   'P 1'
#
loop_
_entity.id
_entity.type
_entity.pdbx_description
1 polymer ?
#
loop_
_entity_poly.entity_id
_entity_poly.type
_entity_poly.pdbx_seq_one_letter_code
_entity_poly.pdbx_strand_id
1 'polypeptide(L)'
;MKLLDKIIDELNDHLMDGVLNEQAFQNSAVYGLSYLTVPKDDSPQRPYTWMDDNIKEVANPDDSYAFSIYHRCNGIAFKDVPQQTFGDGNGLMNMVCEMTAIVYSDRYKTNYTQEDILMKISAGLNHTFTRTQMGTSGLQKVKATVLRANNNSTAVFTGEYGQEANCPLAMNSVYFGIVYQLEIIAHSSCLSCTNC
;
A
#
# COMPACT_ATOMS: atom_id res chain seq x y z
N MET A 1 -11.97 -0.50 -11.40
CA MET A 1 -11.00 -0.54 -10.28
C MET A 1 -10.65 -1.99 -10.01
N LYS A 2 -9.38 -2.32 -9.88
CA LYS A 2 -8.95 -3.69 -9.58
C LYS A 2 -9.21 -4.01 -8.11
N LEU A 3 -9.41 -5.29 -7.76
CA LEU A 3 -9.69 -5.71 -6.39
C LEU A 3 -8.66 -5.19 -5.37
N LEU A 4 -7.38 -5.29 -5.72
CA LEU A 4 -6.29 -4.86 -4.84
C LEU A 4 -6.29 -3.35 -4.62
N ASP A 5 -6.64 -2.55 -5.65
CA ASP A 5 -6.77 -1.09 -5.50
C ASP A 5 -7.83 -0.75 -4.46
N LYS A 6 -9.02 -1.38 -4.54
CA LYS A 6 -10.09 -1.17 -3.54
C LYS A 6 -9.66 -1.52 -2.12
N ILE A 7 -8.95 -2.63 -1.95
CA ILE A 7 -8.45 -3.06 -0.63
C ILE A 7 -7.45 -2.05 -0.08
N ILE A 8 -6.59 -1.51 -0.93
CA ILE A 8 -5.62 -0.49 -0.51
C ILE A 8 -6.32 0.82 -0.18
N ASP A 9 -7.34 1.22 -0.94
CA ASP A 9 -8.11 2.42 -0.64
C ASP A 9 -8.79 2.31 0.74
N GLU A 10 -9.44 1.19 1.04
CA GLU A 10 -10.05 0.92 2.36
C GLU A 10 -9.00 0.90 3.50
N LEU A 11 -7.81 0.35 3.23
CA LEU A 11 -6.72 0.37 4.19
C LEU A 11 -6.21 1.79 4.44
N ASN A 12 -6.14 2.61 3.41
CA ASN A 12 -5.78 4.02 3.49
C ASN A 12 -6.81 4.82 4.29
N ASP A 13 -8.11 4.61 4.03
CA ASP A 13 -9.18 5.24 4.79
C ASP A 13 -9.08 4.88 6.27
N HIS A 14 -8.82 3.60 6.58
CA HIS A 14 -8.59 3.18 7.95
C HIS A 14 -7.35 3.84 8.60
N LEU A 15 -6.26 4.02 7.84
CA LEU A 15 -5.07 4.74 8.33
C LEU A 15 -5.40 6.22 8.59
N MET A 16 -6.13 6.87 7.70
CA MET A 16 -6.49 8.28 7.82
C MET A 16 -7.42 8.53 9.01
N ASP A 17 -8.44 7.69 9.19
CA ASP A 17 -9.43 7.84 10.26
C ASP A 17 -8.85 7.50 11.65
N GLY A 18 -7.97 6.50 11.71
CA GLY A 18 -7.43 6.00 12.97
C GLY A 18 -6.12 6.65 13.39
N VAL A 19 -5.10 6.50 12.57
CA VAL A 19 -3.72 6.82 12.94
C VAL A 19 -3.31 8.22 12.53
N LEU A 20 -3.74 8.65 11.33
CA LEU A 20 -3.35 9.92 10.73
C LEU A 20 -4.32 11.06 11.07
N ASN A 21 -5.39 10.78 11.80
CA ASN A 21 -6.35 11.78 12.28
C ASN A 21 -5.80 12.67 13.42
N GLU A 22 -4.64 12.35 13.95
CA GLU A 22 -3.97 13.21 14.91
C GLU A 22 -3.51 14.52 14.23
N GLN A 23 -3.61 15.64 14.94
CA GLN A 23 -3.28 16.98 14.42
C GLN A 23 -1.90 17.07 13.75
N ALA A 24 -0.94 16.28 14.21
CA ALA A 24 0.41 16.25 13.67
C ALA A 24 0.52 15.56 12.29
N PHE A 25 -0.51 14.80 11.87
CA PHE A 25 -0.56 14.15 10.56
C PHE A 25 -1.55 14.84 9.60
N GLN A 26 -2.12 16.00 9.96
CA GLN A 26 -3.12 16.69 9.14
C GLN A 26 -2.61 17.10 7.75
N ASN A 27 -1.29 17.21 7.57
CA ASN A 27 -0.66 17.45 6.27
C ASN A 27 -0.06 16.17 5.69
N SER A 28 -0.87 15.12 5.62
CA SER A 28 -0.46 13.83 5.04
C SER A 28 -1.08 13.63 3.68
N ALA A 29 -0.34 13.01 2.77
CA ALA A 29 -0.86 12.51 1.51
C ALA A 29 -0.81 10.97 1.52
N VAL A 30 -1.95 10.34 1.35
CA VAL A 30 -2.05 8.89 1.26
C VAL A 30 -2.43 8.52 -0.16
N TYR A 31 -1.58 7.74 -0.80
CA TYR A 31 -1.75 7.33 -2.19
C TYR A 31 -2.06 5.84 -2.26
N GLY A 32 -2.69 5.42 -3.34
CA GLY A 32 -3.01 4.03 -3.62
C GLY A 32 -1.78 3.18 -4.00
N LEU A 33 -2.02 2.14 -4.80
CA LEU A 33 -0.95 1.31 -5.35
C LEU A 33 -0.05 2.10 -6.30
N SER A 34 1.25 1.90 -6.15
CA SER A 34 2.24 2.44 -7.06
C SER A 34 2.69 1.40 -8.09
N TYR A 35 3.02 1.89 -9.26
CA TYR A 35 3.53 1.14 -10.40
C TYR A 35 4.80 1.82 -10.91
N LEU A 36 5.64 1.09 -11.65
CA LEU A 36 6.75 1.71 -12.36
C LEU A 36 6.31 2.19 -13.73
N THR A 37 6.76 3.39 -14.11
CA THR A 37 6.58 3.87 -15.48
C THR A 37 7.31 2.95 -16.46
N VAL A 38 6.71 2.72 -17.62
CA VAL A 38 7.42 2.10 -18.74
C VAL A 38 8.10 3.25 -19.52
N PRO A 39 9.42 3.37 -19.47
CA PRO A 39 10.10 4.45 -20.18
C PRO A 39 9.91 4.29 -21.69
N LYS A 40 9.69 5.40 -22.38
CA LYS A 40 9.62 5.43 -23.85
C LYS A 40 11.00 5.58 -24.50
N ASP A 41 11.98 5.91 -23.69
CA ASP A 41 13.37 6.16 -24.02
C ASP A 41 14.25 5.61 -22.89
N ASP A 42 15.53 5.96 -22.88
CA ASP A 42 16.49 5.56 -21.82
C ASP A 42 16.26 6.29 -20.47
N SER A 43 15.10 6.88 -20.26
CA SER A 43 14.80 7.54 -19.00
C SER A 43 14.61 6.52 -17.87
N PRO A 44 15.01 6.85 -16.64
CA PRO A 44 14.87 5.95 -15.50
C PRO A 44 13.40 5.71 -15.18
N GLN A 45 13.08 4.48 -14.80
CA GLN A 45 11.75 4.14 -14.27
C GLN A 45 11.47 4.91 -12.99
N ARG A 46 10.24 5.41 -12.84
CA ARG A 46 9.80 6.13 -11.66
C ARG A 46 8.51 5.56 -11.11
N PRO A 47 8.35 5.49 -9.79
CA PRO A 47 7.10 5.08 -9.20
C PRO A 47 6.02 6.14 -9.39
N TYR A 48 4.84 5.70 -9.79
CA TYR A 48 3.66 6.54 -9.96
C TYR A 48 2.41 5.82 -9.41
N THR A 49 1.39 6.59 -9.11
CA THR A 49 0.05 6.09 -8.79
C THR A 49 -0.99 6.74 -9.69
N TRP A 50 -2.16 6.12 -9.79
CA TRP A 50 -3.33 6.72 -10.41
C TRP A 50 -4.11 7.49 -9.34
N MET A 51 -4.40 8.75 -9.61
CA MET A 51 -5.17 9.61 -8.75
C MET A 51 -6.02 10.55 -9.60
N ASP A 52 -7.33 10.55 -9.39
CA ASP A 52 -8.27 11.41 -10.13
C ASP A 52 -8.10 11.32 -11.67
N ASP A 53 -8.01 10.10 -12.19
CA ASP A 53 -7.77 9.80 -13.61
C ASP A 53 -6.43 10.32 -14.19
N ASN A 54 -5.52 10.76 -13.32
CA ASN A 54 -4.20 11.23 -13.70
C ASN A 54 -3.08 10.36 -13.12
N ILE A 55 -1.94 10.36 -13.80
CA ILE A 55 -0.70 9.76 -13.30
C ILE A 55 -0.02 10.78 -12.40
N LYS A 56 0.24 10.41 -11.15
CA LYS A 56 1.02 11.20 -10.20
C LYS A 56 2.29 10.45 -9.83
N GLU A 57 3.43 11.09 -10.00
CA GLU A 57 4.71 10.57 -9.52
C GLU A 57 4.75 10.67 -7.99
N VAL A 58 5.07 9.54 -7.32
CA VAL A 58 5.07 9.46 -5.85
C VAL A 58 6.48 9.46 -5.25
N ALA A 59 7.52 9.39 -6.08
CA ALA A 59 8.91 9.48 -5.62
C ALA A 59 9.34 10.90 -5.24
N ASN A 60 8.69 11.91 -5.82
CA ASN A 60 8.90 13.30 -5.45
C ASN A 60 7.69 13.75 -4.63
N PRO A 61 7.77 13.69 -3.30
CA PRO A 61 6.67 14.16 -2.48
C PRO A 61 6.45 15.65 -2.70
N ASP A 62 5.18 16.02 -2.72
CA ASP A 62 4.79 17.41 -2.75
C ASP A 62 5.25 18.10 -1.47
N ASP A 63 5.97 19.22 -1.60
CA ASP A 63 6.47 20.00 -0.46
C ASP A 63 5.38 20.52 0.47
N SER A 64 4.11 20.44 0.06
CA SER A 64 2.97 20.79 0.92
C SER A 64 2.76 19.82 2.08
N TYR A 65 3.22 18.56 1.95
CA TYR A 65 2.95 17.50 2.91
C TYR A 65 4.13 17.21 3.84
N ALA A 66 3.82 16.95 5.12
CA ALA A 66 4.79 16.47 6.08
C ALA A 66 5.06 14.96 5.92
N PHE A 67 4.05 14.23 5.44
CA PHE A 67 4.11 12.79 5.18
C PHE A 67 3.47 12.46 3.86
N SER A 68 3.99 11.44 3.20
CA SER A 68 3.27 10.75 2.15
C SER A 68 3.44 9.24 2.26
N ILE A 69 2.39 8.50 1.94
CA ILE A 69 2.39 7.05 1.99
C ILE A 69 1.86 6.54 0.66
N TYR A 70 2.52 5.55 0.09
CA TYR A 70 2.02 4.80 -1.06
C TYR A 70 2.39 3.32 -0.93
N HIS A 71 1.67 2.47 -1.65
CA HIS A 71 1.82 1.03 -1.52
C HIS A 71 2.35 0.40 -2.79
N ARG A 72 3.16 -0.64 -2.64
CA ARG A 72 3.64 -1.46 -3.73
C ARG A 72 3.33 -2.93 -3.46
N CYS A 73 2.86 -3.63 -4.49
CA CYS A 73 2.72 -5.08 -4.47
C CYS A 73 4.00 -5.72 -5.01
N ASN A 74 4.70 -6.49 -4.18
CA ASN A 74 5.95 -7.14 -4.53
C ASN A 74 5.73 -8.52 -5.12
N GLY A 75 4.63 -9.17 -4.75
CA GLY A 75 4.28 -10.48 -5.25
C GLY A 75 2.92 -10.96 -4.77
N ILE A 76 2.36 -11.89 -5.53
CA ILE A 76 1.07 -12.51 -5.22
C ILE A 76 1.26 -14.03 -5.24
N ALA A 77 0.84 -14.68 -4.18
CA ALA A 77 0.79 -16.14 -4.08
C ALA A 77 -0.64 -16.59 -3.76
N PHE A 78 -1.02 -17.74 -4.30
CA PHE A 78 -2.29 -18.37 -3.98
C PHE A 78 -2.03 -19.52 -3.02
N LYS A 79 -2.77 -19.56 -1.93
CA LYS A 79 -2.75 -20.67 -0.99
C LYS A 79 -3.96 -21.57 -1.26
N ASP A 80 -3.75 -22.86 -1.13
CA ASP A 80 -4.86 -23.81 -1.18
C ASP A 80 -5.82 -23.51 -0.02
N VAL A 81 -7.08 -23.29 -0.36
CA VAL A 81 -8.15 -23.28 0.62
C VAL A 81 -8.66 -24.71 0.68
N PRO A 82 -8.72 -25.35 1.88
CA PRO A 82 -9.41 -26.61 2.01
C PRO A 82 -10.80 -26.44 1.38
N GLN A 83 -11.13 -27.30 0.42
CA GLN A 83 -12.33 -27.20 -0.40
C GLN A 83 -13.59 -27.12 0.48
N GLN A 84 -14.00 -25.93 0.81
CA GLN A 84 -15.38 -25.67 1.17
C GLN A 84 -16.11 -25.30 -0.12
N THR A 85 -16.56 -26.32 -0.82
CA THR A 85 -17.49 -26.17 -1.91
C THR A 85 -18.81 -25.65 -1.37
N PHE A 86 -19.04 -24.37 -1.49
CA PHE A 86 -20.41 -23.85 -1.44
C PHE A 86 -21.12 -24.32 -2.71
N GLY A 87 -22.35 -24.78 -2.58
CA GLY A 87 -23.10 -25.53 -3.60
C GLY A 87 -23.40 -24.85 -4.94
N ASP A 88 -22.79 -23.71 -5.24
CA ASP A 88 -22.91 -22.94 -6.47
C ASP A 88 -21.65 -22.99 -7.36
N GLY A 89 -20.70 -23.88 -7.06
CA GLY A 89 -19.50 -24.10 -7.87
C GLY A 89 -18.44 -23.00 -7.79
N ASN A 90 -18.67 -21.93 -7.06
CA ASN A 90 -17.72 -20.85 -6.85
C ASN A 90 -16.81 -21.15 -5.64
N GLY A 91 -15.62 -21.65 -5.88
CA GLY A 91 -14.62 -21.91 -4.86
C GLY A 91 -14.15 -20.63 -4.15
N LEU A 92 -13.81 -20.75 -2.86
CA LEU A 92 -13.08 -19.70 -2.17
C LEU A 92 -11.62 -19.73 -2.62
N MET A 93 -11.04 -18.56 -2.76
CA MET A 93 -9.62 -18.37 -3.03
C MET A 93 -8.98 -17.67 -1.85
N ASN A 94 -7.78 -18.12 -1.48
CA ASN A 94 -6.92 -17.44 -0.55
C ASN A 94 -5.71 -16.88 -1.32
N MET A 95 -5.69 -15.57 -1.46
CA MET A 95 -4.61 -14.84 -2.10
C MET A 95 -3.78 -14.15 -1.03
N VAL A 96 -2.48 -14.31 -1.12
CA VAL A 96 -1.52 -13.67 -0.23
C VAL A 96 -0.64 -12.73 -1.05
N CYS A 97 -0.74 -11.44 -0.76
CA CYS A 97 0.09 -10.43 -1.39
C CYS A 97 1.17 -9.98 -0.42
N GLU A 98 2.41 -9.98 -0.86
CA GLU A 98 3.49 -9.28 -0.17
C GLU A 98 3.50 -7.83 -0.62
N MET A 99 3.36 -6.93 0.33
CA MET A 99 3.19 -5.50 0.11
C MET A 99 4.27 -4.72 0.82
N THR A 100 4.63 -3.57 0.26
CA THR A 100 5.43 -2.57 0.98
C THR A 100 4.69 -1.24 0.98
N ALA A 101 4.44 -0.69 2.17
CA ALA A 101 4.08 0.72 2.33
C ALA A 101 5.37 1.53 2.37
N ILE A 102 5.53 2.44 1.41
CA ILE A 102 6.67 3.34 1.35
C ILE A 102 6.22 4.67 1.93
N VAL A 103 6.88 5.08 2.98
CA VAL A 103 6.56 6.27 3.76
C VAL A 103 7.66 7.29 3.58
N TYR A 104 7.28 8.47 3.13
CA TYR A 104 8.10 9.66 3.15
C TYR A 104 7.77 10.48 4.39
N SER A 105 8.78 11.04 5.03
CA SER A 105 8.62 11.95 6.15
C SER A 105 9.58 13.13 6.02
N ASP A 106 9.03 14.34 6.03
CA ASP A 106 9.82 15.56 6.11
C ASP A 106 10.07 15.92 7.59
N ARG A 107 11.29 15.65 8.07
CA ARG A 107 11.68 15.88 9.45
C ARG A 107 11.61 17.34 9.90
N TYR A 108 11.52 18.29 8.97
CA TYR A 108 11.36 19.71 9.31
C TYR A 108 9.91 20.13 9.51
N LYS A 109 8.97 19.29 9.05
CA LYS A 109 7.54 19.57 9.12
C LYS A 109 6.81 18.73 10.16
N THR A 110 7.51 17.81 10.83
CA THR A 110 6.95 16.95 11.85
C THR A 110 7.74 17.02 13.16
N ASN A 111 7.02 16.93 14.27
CA ASN A 111 7.62 16.79 15.60
C ASN A 111 7.79 15.33 16.04
N TYR A 112 7.38 14.38 15.19
CA TYR A 112 7.52 12.96 15.49
C TYR A 112 8.90 12.45 15.10
N THR A 113 9.42 11.54 15.90
CA THR A 113 10.61 10.78 15.53
C THR A 113 10.24 9.76 14.44
N GLN A 114 11.23 9.31 13.71
CA GLN A 114 11.03 8.26 12.72
C GLN A 114 10.45 6.96 13.33
N GLU A 115 10.86 6.66 14.56
CA GLU A 115 10.36 5.50 15.30
C GLU A 115 8.88 5.66 15.66
N ASP A 116 8.45 6.83 16.12
CA ASP A 116 7.04 7.10 16.40
C ASP A 116 6.17 6.93 15.17
N ILE A 117 6.62 7.47 14.04
CA ILE A 117 5.91 7.36 12.76
C ILE A 117 5.81 5.89 12.34
N LEU A 118 6.92 5.18 12.40
CA LEU A 118 6.98 3.76 12.07
C LEU A 118 6.03 2.93 12.93
N MET A 119 6.03 3.16 14.22
CA MET A 119 5.15 2.44 15.16
C MET A 119 3.68 2.72 14.87
N LYS A 120 3.31 3.99 14.68
CA LYS A 120 1.92 4.39 14.41
C LYS A 120 1.41 3.80 13.10
N ILE A 121 2.14 3.95 12.00
CA ILE A 121 1.73 3.43 10.70
C ILE A 121 1.70 1.90 10.72
N SER A 122 2.68 1.24 11.37
CA SER A 122 2.68 -0.21 11.51
C SER A 122 1.47 -0.71 12.30
N ALA A 123 1.07 0.00 13.35
CA ALA A 123 -0.12 -0.34 14.12
C ALA A 123 -1.40 -0.22 13.27
N GLY A 124 -1.52 0.84 12.47
CA GLY A 124 -2.65 1.05 11.57
C GLY A 124 -2.70 0.03 10.43
N LEU A 125 -1.54 -0.33 9.85
CA LEU A 125 -1.44 -1.36 8.82
C LEU A 125 -1.75 -2.77 9.36
N ASN A 126 -1.62 -3.02 10.64
CA ASN A 126 -1.89 -4.32 11.25
C ASN A 126 -3.38 -4.47 11.59
N HIS A 127 -4.20 -4.68 10.56
CA HIS A 127 -5.66 -4.64 10.66
C HIS A 127 -6.34 -5.83 9.98
N THR A 128 -7.55 -6.13 10.43
CA THR A 128 -8.42 -7.15 9.81
C THR A 128 -9.77 -6.53 9.48
N PHE A 129 -10.07 -6.48 8.19
CA PHE A 129 -11.36 -6.03 7.69
C PHE A 129 -12.35 -7.18 7.63
N THR A 130 -13.55 -6.92 8.07
CA THR A 130 -14.70 -7.82 7.90
C THR A 130 -15.39 -7.55 6.57
N ARG A 131 -16.22 -8.51 6.13
CA ARG A 131 -17.05 -8.38 4.92
C ARG A 131 -17.89 -7.10 4.91
N THR A 132 -18.43 -6.70 6.06
CA THR A 132 -19.28 -5.51 6.18
C THR A 132 -18.50 -4.22 5.95
N GLN A 133 -17.26 -4.16 6.45
CA GLN A 133 -16.39 -3.01 6.28
C GLN A 133 -15.94 -2.82 4.83
N MET A 134 -15.68 -3.93 4.14
CA MET A 134 -15.20 -3.88 2.75
C MET A 134 -16.28 -3.52 1.72
N GLY A 135 -17.58 -3.55 2.09
CA GLY A 135 -18.69 -3.18 1.20
C GLY A 135 -18.79 -3.99 -0.11
N THR A 136 -17.91 -4.93 -0.33
CA THR A 136 -17.74 -5.66 -1.58
C THR A 136 -18.34 -7.05 -1.49
N SER A 137 -19.33 -7.35 -2.34
CA SER A 137 -19.91 -8.69 -2.41
C SER A 137 -18.83 -9.69 -2.89
N GLY A 138 -18.64 -10.76 -2.11
CA GLY A 138 -17.69 -11.83 -2.46
C GLY A 138 -16.36 -11.78 -1.72
N LEU A 139 -15.95 -10.67 -1.12
CA LEU A 139 -14.87 -10.64 -0.14
C LEU A 139 -15.36 -11.21 1.19
N GLN A 140 -14.63 -12.17 1.73
CA GLN A 140 -14.93 -12.79 3.03
C GLN A 140 -14.11 -12.16 4.14
N LYS A 141 -12.82 -11.95 3.88
CA LYS A 141 -11.86 -11.44 4.85
C LYS A 141 -10.67 -10.83 4.15
N VAL A 142 -10.20 -9.72 4.67
CA VAL A 142 -8.89 -9.16 4.35
C VAL A 142 -8.16 -8.93 5.66
N LYS A 143 -6.95 -9.45 5.75
CA LYS A 143 -6.08 -9.27 6.91
C LYS A 143 -4.75 -8.70 6.44
N ALA A 144 -4.41 -7.53 6.94
CA ALA A 144 -3.09 -6.95 6.82
C ALA A 144 -2.26 -7.31 8.06
N THR A 145 -1.03 -7.74 7.86
CA THR A 145 -0.10 -8.11 8.94
C THR A 145 1.27 -7.56 8.64
N VAL A 146 1.77 -6.68 9.48
CA VAL A 146 3.11 -6.12 9.35
C VAL A 146 4.14 -7.20 9.67
N LEU A 147 5.14 -7.34 8.80
CA LEU A 147 6.20 -8.33 8.90
C LEU A 147 7.51 -7.71 9.38
N ARG A 148 7.88 -6.57 8.81
CA ARG A 148 9.13 -5.88 9.12
C ARG A 148 9.08 -4.43 8.67
N ALA A 149 10.01 -3.64 9.17
CA ALA A 149 10.26 -2.29 8.69
C ALA A 149 11.71 -2.10 8.28
N ASN A 150 11.93 -1.25 7.30
CA ASN A 150 13.24 -0.88 6.79
C ASN A 150 13.37 0.64 6.82
N ASN A 151 14.31 1.14 7.61
CA ASN A 151 14.56 2.57 7.80
C ASN A 151 15.73 3.12 6.96
N ASN A 152 16.29 2.31 6.09
CA ASN A 152 17.33 2.74 5.17
C ASN A 152 16.70 3.22 3.85
N SER A 153 16.65 4.53 3.64
CA SER A 153 16.03 5.15 2.46
C SER A 153 16.57 4.60 1.14
N THR A 154 17.87 4.42 1.02
CA THR A 154 18.47 3.86 -0.20
C THR A 154 18.03 2.42 -0.42
N ALA A 155 18.04 1.59 0.63
CA ALA A 155 17.62 0.19 0.53
C ALA A 155 16.13 0.05 0.23
N VAL A 156 15.29 0.97 0.70
CA VAL A 156 13.86 1.01 0.36
C VAL A 156 13.68 1.17 -1.14
N PHE A 157 14.34 2.15 -1.77
CA PHE A 157 14.20 2.37 -3.21
C PHE A 157 14.89 1.28 -4.04
N THR A 158 16.11 0.89 -3.73
CA THR A 158 16.82 -0.14 -4.49
C THR A 158 16.20 -1.52 -4.32
N GLY A 159 15.70 -1.83 -3.13
CA GLY A 159 15.03 -3.11 -2.86
C GLY A 159 13.65 -3.23 -3.51
N GLU A 160 12.88 -2.12 -3.52
CA GLU A 160 11.50 -2.14 -4.01
C GLU A 160 11.37 -1.86 -5.50
N TYR A 161 12.29 -1.08 -6.08
CA TYR A 161 12.21 -0.67 -7.49
C TYR A 161 13.40 -1.11 -8.35
N GLY A 162 14.39 -1.79 -7.74
CA GLY A 162 15.63 -2.19 -8.39
C GLY A 162 16.61 -1.02 -8.57
N GLN A 163 17.80 -1.35 -9.04
CA GLN A 163 18.88 -0.34 -9.24
C GLN A 163 18.55 0.68 -10.33
N GLU A 164 17.60 0.38 -11.20
CA GLU A 164 17.20 1.20 -12.34
C GLU A 164 16.27 2.36 -11.95
N ALA A 165 15.63 2.29 -10.79
CA ALA A 165 14.78 3.36 -10.29
C ALA A 165 15.64 4.49 -9.72
N ASN A 166 16.10 5.36 -10.58
CA ASN A 166 16.83 6.56 -10.19
C ASN A 166 15.86 7.61 -9.62
N CYS A 167 15.47 7.43 -8.35
CA CYS A 167 14.64 8.41 -7.64
C CYS A 167 15.57 9.38 -6.93
N PRO A 168 15.58 10.65 -7.30
CA PRO A 168 16.32 11.66 -6.56
C PRO A 168 15.69 11.80 -5.17
N LEU A 169 16.39 11.31 -4.15
CA LEU A 169 16.00 11.52 -2.76
C LEU A 169 16.28 12.99 -2.42
N ALA A 170 15.28 13.72 -2.00
CA ALA A 170 15.49 15.05 -1.47
C ALA A 170 16.43 14.93 -0.25
N MET A 171 17.45 15.79 -0.17
CA MET A 171 18.53 15.69 0.83
C MET A 171 18.03 15.69 2.29
N ASN A 172 16.84 16.23 2.52
CA ASN A 172 16.27 16.41 3.86
C ASN A 172 15.15 15.40 4.17
N SER A 173 14.88 14.52 3.25
CA SER A 173 13.75 13.59 3.32
C SER A 173 14.20 12.27 3.89
N VAL A 174 13.34 11.66 4.68
CA VAL A 174 13.55 10.32 5.20
C VAL A 174 12.48 9.43 4.62
N TYR A 175 12.92 8.41 3.88
CA TYR A 175 12.05 7.33 3.43
C TYR A 175 12.26 6.10 4.27
N PHE A 176 11.19 5.40 4.56
CA PHE A 176 11.26 4.06 5.13
C PHE A 176 10.16 3.18 4.55
N GLY A 177 10.39 1.89 4.56
CA GLY A 177 9.46 0.90 4.05
C GLY A 177 8.90 0.04 5.17
N ILE A 178 7.62 -0.24 5.13
CA ILE A 178 6.95 -1.19 6.01
C ILE A 178 6.48 -2.35 5.14
N VAL A 179 7.13 -3.50 5.27
CA VAL A 179 6.71 -4.72 4.58
C VAL A 179 5.58 -5.37 5.36
N TYR A 180 4.47 -5.59 4.69
CA TYR A 180 3.32 -6.25 5.27
C TYR A 180 2.72 -7.27 4.29
N GLN A 181 1.98 -8.21 4.82
CA GLN A 181 1.27 -9.21 4.05
C GLN A 181 -0.22 -8.91 4.07
N LEU A 182 -0.85 -8.94 2.90
CA LEU A 182 -2.31 -8.98 2.77
C LEU A 182 -2.75 -10.41 2.50
N GLU A 183 -3.54 -10.97 3.40
CA GLU A 183 -4.27 -12.23 3.18
C GLU A 183 -5.70 -11.90 2.80
N ILE A 184 -6.10 -12.32 1.61
CA ILE A 184 -7.39 -12.00 1.00
C ILE A 184 -8.13 -13.30 0.75
N ILE A 185 -9.27 -13.48 1.42
CA ILE A 185 -10.18 -14.60 1.19
C ILE A 185 -11.39 -14.07 0.42
N ALA A 186 -11.59 -14.56 -0.79
CA ALA A 186 -12.64 -14.11 -1.69
C ALA A 186 -13.22 -15.25 -2.50
N HIS A 187 -14.43 -15.08 -3.03
CA HIS A 187 -14.97 -15.97 -4.06
C HIS A 187 -14.20 -15.80 -5.37
N SER A 188 -13.95 -16.89 -6.07
CA SER A 188 -13.22 -16.88 -7.35
C SER A 188 -13.90 -16.01 -8.41
N SER A 189 -15.23 -15.86 -8.36
CA SER A 189 -15.98 -14.96 -9.22
C SER A 189 -15.62 -13.49 -9.04
N CYS A 190 -15.11 -13.09 -7.88
CA CYS A 190 -14.71 -11.70 -7.62
C CYS A 190 -13.46 -11.27 -8.38
N LEU A 191 -12.63 -12.20 -8.81
CA LEU A 191 -11.41 -11.88 -9.58
C LEU A 191 -11.68 -11.60 -11.04
N SER A 192 -12.82 -12.06 -11.56
CA SER A 192 -13.23 -11.90 -12.97
C SER A 192 -14.22 -10.76 -13.20
N CYS A 193 -14.78 -10.19 -12.14
CA CYS A 193 -15.82 -9.17 -12.26
C CYS A 193 -15.23 -7.76 -12.20
N THR A 194 -15.52 -6.96 -13.21
CA THR A 194 -15.29 -5.50 -13.22
C THR A 194 -16.18 -4.76 -12.23
N ASN A 195 -17.13 -5.45 -11.57
CA ASN A 195 -18.15 -4.90 -10.69
C ASN A 195 -18.18 -5.55 -9.29
N CYS A 196 -17.06 -5.99 -8.75
CA CYS A 196 -16.97 -6.34 -7.33
C CYS A 196 -16.67 -5.14 -6.48
#